data_a49cb3ee36a83f3935a26283590beded
#
_entry.id   a49cb3ee36a83f3935a26283590beded
#
_cell.length_a   1.000
_cell.length_b   1.000
_cell.length_c   1.000
_cell.angle_alpha   90.00
_cell.angle_beta   90.00
_cell.angle_gamma   90.00
#
_symmetry.space_group_name_H-M   'P 1'
#
loop_
_entity.id
_entity.type
_entity.pdbx_description
1 polymer ?
#
loop_
_entity_poly.entity_id
_entity_poly.type
_entity_poly.pdbx_seq_one_letter_code
_entity_poly.pdbx_strand_id
1 'polypeptide(L)'
;MFRLAKALAAWGTPAFESTLKSELEQVAAEQLPLQQGLSGTSHVTGSQHSVMFIGAMGEDDVIRAKVGVFYGGALIGCSCADDPTPVEEQPEYCTLQLDIDRKTAETRAVLLSE
;
A
#
# COMPACT_ATOMS: atom_id res chain seq x y z
N MET A 1 -11.96 2.43 0.19
CA MET A 1 -12.03 1.34 1.19
C MET A 1 -12.08 0.02 0.44
N PHE A 2 -11.45 -1.01 0.97
CA PHE A 2 -11.34 -2.30 0.32
C PHE A 2 -11.48 -3.39 1.38
N ARG A 3 -11.54 -4.66 0.96
CA ARG A 3 -11.70 -5.78 1.88
C ARG A 3 -10.53 -6.73 1.77
N LEU A 4 -10.04 -7.18 2.93
CA LEU A 4 -8.97 -8.16 3.01
C LEU A 4 -9.51 -9.46 3.64
N ALA A 5 -10.46 -10.08 2.96
CA ALA A 5 -11.15 -11.26 3.47
C ALA A 5 -10.22 -12.44 3.70
N LYS A 6 -9.27 -12.65 2.81
CA LYS A 6 -8.30 -13.74 2.94
C LYS A 6 -7.36 -13.52 4.12
N ALA A 7 -6.90 -12.27 4.30
CA ALA A 7 -6.05 -11.93 5.42
C ALA A 7 -6.81 -12.11 6.74
N LEU A 8 -8.06 -11.68 6.79
CA LEU A 8 -8.88 -11.88 7.98
C LEU A 8 -9.05 -13.36 8.32
N ALA A 9 -9.28 -14.20 7.32
CA ALA A 9 -9.42 -15.64 7.51
C ALA A 9 -8.12 -16.28 8.02
N ALA A 10 -6.97 -15.71 7.67
CA ALA A 10 -5.67 -16.20 8.09
C ALA A 10 -5.21 -15.64 9.44
N TRP A 11 -5.98 -14.72 10.03
CA TRP A 11 -5.62 -14.12 11.31
C TRP A 11 -5.52 -15.18 12.41
N GLY A 12 -4.45 -15.10 13.17
CA GLY A 12 -4.18 -16.09 14.22
C GLY A 12 -3.41 -17.32 13.71
N THR A 13 -3.05 -17.35 12.44
CA THR A 13 -2.25 -18.43 11.86
C THR A 13 -0.93 -17.90 11.35
N PRO A 14 0.10 -18.76 11.17
CA PRO A 14 1.37 -18.31 10.60
C PRO A 14 1.24 -17.81 9.16
N ALA A 15 0.14 -18.11 8.48
CA ALA A 15 -0.08 -17.69 7.10
C ALA A 15 -0.57 -16.23 6.98
N PHE A 16 -0.91 -15.58 8.08
CA PHE A 16 -1.48 -14.24 8.04
C PHE A 16 -0.56 -13.25 7.31
N GLU A 17 0.71 -13.25 7.67
CA GLU A 17 1.70 -12.33 7.09
C GLU A 17 1.77 -12.46 5.57
N SER A 18 1.97 -13.66 5.06
CA SER A 18 2.09 -13.89 3.62
C SER A 18 0.77 -13.65 2.90
N THR A 19 -0.34 -14.00 3.53
CA THR A 19 -1.67 -13.78 2.95
C THR A 19 -1.99 -12.28 2.85
N LEU A 20 -1.71 -11.54 3.91
CA LEU A 20 -1.90 -10.09 3.92
C LEU A 20 -1.06 -9.43 2.82
N LYS A 21 0.20 -9.81 2.72
CA LYS A 21 1.11 -9.28 1.71
C LYS A 21 0.56 -9.53 0.31
N SER A 22 0.20 -10.78 0.01
CA SER A 22 -0.30 -11.14 -1.33
C SER A 22 -1.60 -10.42 -1.65
N GLU A 23 -2.51 -10.33 -0.70
CA GLU A 23 -3.80 -9.69 -0.92
C GLU A 23 -3.64 -8.20 -1.15
N LEU A 24 -2.77 -7.53 -0.39
CA LEU A 24 -2.49 -6.11 -0.58
C LEU A 24 -1.82 -5.82 -1.92
N GLU A 25 -0.96 -6.71 -2.38
CA GLU A 25 -0.29 -6.52 -3.66
C GLU A 25 -1.26 -6.63 -4.83
N GLN A 26 -2.42 -7.23 -4.62
CA GLN A 26 -3.47 -7.33 -5.62
C GLN A 26 -4.47 -6.18 -5.56
N VAL A 27 -4.45 -5.39 -4.50
CA VAL A 27 -5.29 -4.22 -4.37
C VAL A 27 -4.78 -3.13 -5.32
N ALA A 28 -5.69 -2.47 -6.03
CA ALA A 28 -5.29 -1.40 -6.94
C ALA A 28 -4.57 -0.28 -6.17
N ALA A 29 -3.50 0.24 -6.76
CA ALA A 29 -2.71 1.29 -6.11
C ALA A 29 -3.54 2.51 -5.75
N GLU A 30 -4.57 2.82 -6.53
CA GLU A 30 -5.47 3.95 -6.27
C GLU A 30 -6.33 3.76 -5.03
N GLN A 31 -6.48 2.53 -4.54
CA GLN A 31 -7.19 2.25 -3.30
C GLN A 31 -6.34 2.53 -2.07
N LEU A 32 -5.06 2.73 -2.25
CA LEU A 32 -4.11 3.00 -1.18
C LEU A 32 -3.69 4.47 -1.22
N PRO A 33 -3.35 5.09 -0.08
CA PRO A 33 -2.96 6.50 -0.05
C PRO A 33 -1.51 6.71 -0.53
N LEU A 34 -1.14 6.13 -1.65
CA LEU A 34 0.24 6.17 -2.15
C LEU A 34 0.61 7.55 -2.68
N GLN A 35 -0.34 8.26 -3.27
CA GLN A 35 -0.09 9.61 -3.79
C GLN A 35 0.33 10.56 -2.67
N GLN A 36 -0.22 10.37 -1.49
CA GLN A 36 0.11 11.20 -0.33
C GLN A 36 1.48 10.86 0.26
N GLY A 37 1.99 9.67 -0.04
CA GLY A 37 3.27 9.20 0.46
C GLY A 37 4.46 9.50 -0.44
N LEU A 38 4.25 10.21 -1.54
CA LEU A 38 5.34 10.54 -2.45
C LEU A 38 6.31 11.53 -1.79
N SER A 39 7.58 11.28 -1.96
CA SER A 39 8.63 12.12 -1.39
C SER A 39 9.47 12.82 -2.46
N GLY A 40 9.88 12.10 -3.49
CA GLY A 40 10.74 12.65 -4.54
C GLY A 40 10.07 12.81 -5.88
N THR A 41 8.82 12.37 -6.01
CA THR A 41 8.09 12.42 -7.27
C THR A 41 6.72 13.05 -7.04
N SER A 42 6.01 13.36 -8.13
CA SER A 42 4.75 14.08 -8.05
C SER A 42 3.54 13.23 -8.40
N HIS A 43 3.74 12.02 -8.91
CA HIS A 43 2.63 11.21 -9.40
C HIS A 43 2.96 9.72 -9.27
N VAL A 44 2.00 8.95 -8.79
CA VAL A 44 2.15 7.49 -8.69
C VAL A 44 2.03 6.89 -10.08
N THR A 45 3.00 6.05 -10.45
CA THR A 45 2.92 5.33 -11.72
C THR A 45 1.98 4.14 -11.57
N GLY A 46 1.51 3.59 -12.68
CA GLY A 46 0.61 2.45 -12.67
C GLY A 46 1.29 1.11 -12.46
N SER A 47 2.57 1.09 -12.12
CA SER A 47 3.28 -0.16 -11.93
C SER A 47 2.89 -0.86 -10.64
N GLN A 48 3.17 -2.15 -10.59
CA GLN A 48 2.84 -2.98 -9.45
C GLN A 48 3.63 -2.57 -8.21
N HIS A 49 2.96 -2.51 -7.07
CA HIS A 49 3.59 -2.21 -5.80
C HIS A 49 3.95 -3.51 -5.06
N SER A 50 4.95 -3.41 -4.19
CA SER A 50 5.37 -4.51 -3.32
C SER A 50 5.10 -4.15 -1.86
N VAL A 51 4.70 -5.12 -1.07
CA VAL A 51 4.32 -4.92 0.32
C VAL A 51 5.28 -5.66 1.24
N MET A 52 5.70 -4.99 2.31
CA MET A 52 6.51 -5.59 3.36
C MET A 52 5.72 -5.56 4.67
N PHE A 53 5.58 -6.70 5.31
CA PHE A 53 4.90 -6.79 6.60
C PHE A 53 5.83 -6.26 7.71
N ILE A 54 5.29 -5.36 8.54
CA ILE A 54 6.05 -4.80 9.66
C ILE A 54 5.56 -5.38 10.99
N GLY A 55 4.25 -5.38 11.21
CA GLY A 55 3.67 -5.93 12.42
C GLY A 55 2.16 -5.86 12.40
N ALA A 56 1.52 -6.56 13.32
CA ALA A 56 0.08 -6.54 13.44
C ALA A 56 -0.33 -6.77 14.89
N MET A 57 -1.47 -6.18 15.26
CA MET A 57 -2.04 -6.31 16.59
C MET A 57 -3.54 -6.52 16.44
N GLY A 58 -4.07 -7.56 17.08
CA GLY A 58 -5.50 -7.84 17.09
C GLY A 58 -6.19 -7.18 18.27
N GLU A 59 -7.30 -6.51 18.00
CA GLU A 59 -8.20 -6.00 19.03
C GLU A 59 -9.55 -6.71 18.89
N ASP A 60 -10.49 -6.40 19.76
CA ASP A 60 -11.78 -7.11 19.77
C ASP A 60 -12.54 -6.97 18.44
N ASP A 61 -12.56 -5.78 17.87
CA ASP A 61 -13.33 -5.49 16.67
C ASP A 61 -12.48 -5.26 15.42
N VAL A 62 -11.17 -5.07 15.58
CA VAL A 62 -10.32 -4.65 14.49
C VAL A 62 -8.93 -5.28 14.61
N ILE A 63 -8.34 -5.57 13.46
CA ILE A 63 -6.93 -5.96 13.37
C ILE A 63 -6.18 -4.76 12.83
N ARG A 64 -5.20 -4.28 13.57
CA ARG A 64 -4.32 -3.21 13.12
C ARG A 64 -3.02 -3.80 12.62
N ALA A 65 -2.74 -3.58 11.35
CA ALA A 65 -1.51 -4.05 10.72
C ALA A 65 -0.72 -2.87 10.21
N LYS A 66 0.59 -2.96 10.34
CA LYS A 66 1.50 -1.95 9.81
C LYS A 66 2.32 -2.58 8.70
N VAL A 67 2.34 -1.95 7.55
CA VAL A 67 3.04 -2.47 6.37
C VAL A 67 3.81 -1.36 5.70
N GLY A 68 4.92 -1.74 5.05
CA GLY A 68 5.64 -0.85 4.16
C GLY A 68 5.26 -1.17 2.73
N VAL A 69 5.12 -0.14 1.89
CA VAL A 69 4.77 -0.31 0.49
C VAL A 69 5.86 0.33 -0.36
N PHE A 70 6.43 -0.46 -1.25
CA PHE A 70 7.37 -0.01 -2.27
C PHE A 70 6.61 0.13 -3.58
N TYR A 71 6.69 1.29 -4.20
CA TYR A 71 5.96 1.58 -5.43
C TYR A 71 6.74 2.54 -6.29
N GLY A 72 6.23 2.85 -7.46
CA GLY A 72 6.88 3.75 -8.39
C GLY A 72 6.20 5.09 -8.45
N GLY A 73 6.98 6.14 -8.62
CA GLY A 73 6.49 7.48 -8.86
C GLY A 73 7.22 8.11 -10.03
N ALA A 74 6.64 9.17 -10.58
CA ALA A 74 7.24 9.91 -11.68
C ALA A 74 7.06 11.40 -11.45
N LEU A 75 8.02 12.17 -11.94
CA LEU A 75 7.90 13.62 -12.00
C LEU A 75 7.15 13.99 -13.28
N ILE A 76 6.00 14.60 -13.10
CA ILE A 76 5.18 15.06 -14.22
C ILE A 76 5.09 16.59 -14.16
N GLY A 77 5.19 17.20 -15.30
CA GLY A 77 5.23 18.66 -15.42
C GLY A 77 6.63 19.12 -15.66
N CYS A 78 6.82 20.31 -16.15
CA CYS A 78 8.13 20.87 -16.54
C CYS A 78 8.91 19.98 -17.50
N SER A 79 8.27 19.12 -18.21
CA SER A 79 8.94 18.41 -19.26
C SER A 79 9.24 19.40 -20.36
N CYS A 80 10.51 19.55 -20.66
CA CYS A 80 10.85 20.21 -21.88
C CYS A 80 10.24 19.39 -23.00
N ALA A 81 9.31 19.97 -23.72
CA ALA A 81 8.54 19.25 -24.72
C ALA A 81 9.42 18.62 -25.82
N ASP A 82 10.66 19.01 -25.86
CA ASP A 82 11.60 18.54 -26.87
C ASP A 82 12.44 17.35 -26.41
N ASP A 83 12.25 16.89 -25.17
CA ASP A 83 13.01 15.76 -24.67
C ASP A 83 12.24 14.45 -24.92
N PRO A 84 12.72 13.61 -25.85
CA PRO A 84 12.06 12.36 -26.15
C PRO A 84 12.34 11.26 -25.11
N THR A 85 13.06 11.59 -24.03
CA THR A 85 13.38 10.58 -23.02
C THR A 85 12.12 10.14 -22.32
N PRO A 86 11.84 8.83 -22.23
CA PRO A 86 10.68 8.35 -21.47
C PRO A 86 10.83 8.74 -20.01
N VAL A 87 9.69 9.03 -19.39
CA VAL A 87 9.65 9.34 -17.96
C VAL A 87 10.11 8.11 -17.19
N GLU A 88 11.21 8.24 -16.46
CA GLU A 88 11.70 7.14 -15.64
C GLU A 88 10.92 7.05 -14.34
N GLU A 89 10.54 5.82 -14.00
CA GLU A 89 9.91 5.56 -12.73
C GLU A 89 10.95 5.63 -11.62
N GLN A 90 10.63 6.39 -10.58
CA GLN A 90 11.50 6.51 -9.42
C GLN A 90 10.95 5.63 -8.30
N PRO A 91 11.81 4.97 -7.52
CA PRO A 91 11.33 4.19 -6.39
C PRO A 91 10.79 5.09 -5.27
N GLU A 92 9.63 4.71 -4.74
CA GLU A 92 9.00 5.39 -3.61
C GLU A 92 8.69 4.37 -2.53
N TYR A 93 8.58 4.83 -1.32
CA TYR A 93 8.27 3.99 -0.17
C TYR A 93 7.40 4.76 0.82
N CYS A 94 6.38 4.10 1.35
CA CYS A 94 5.60 4.66 2.45
C CYS A 94 5.19 3.57 3.42
N THR A 95 4.79 3.98 4.62
CA THR A 95 4.30 3.07 5.64
C THR A 95 2.82 3.32 5.82
N LEU A 96 2.04 2.25 5.83
CA LEU A 96 0.60 2.32 5.99
C LEU A 96 0.16 1.57 7.24
N GLN A 97 -0.86 2.11 7.91
CA GLN A 97 -1.59 1.38 8.94
C GLN A 97 -2.90 0.92 8.35
N LEU A 98 -3.17 -0.37 8.50
CA LEU A 98 -4.40 -0.98 8.03
C LEU A 98 -5.28 -1.31 9.23
N ASP A 99 -6.52 -0.86 9.19
CA ASP A 99 -7.52 -1.23 10.18
C ASP A 99 -8.51 -2.16 9.49
N ILE A 100 -8.44 -3.44 9.83
CA ILE A 100 -9.27 -4.48 9.23
C ILE A 100 -10.42 -4.81 10.19
N ASP A 101 -11.66 -4.58 9.74
CA ASP A 101 -12.82 -4.94 10.53
C ASP A 101 -12.92 -6.46 10.62
N ARG A 102 -12.97 -6.99 11.84
CA ARG A 102 -12.98 -8.43 12.04
C ARG A 102 -14.32 -9.09 11.69
N LYS A 103 -15.36 -8.29 11.46
CA LYS A 103 -16.69 -8.83 11.10
C LYS A 103 -16.91 -8.82 9.60
N THR A 104 -16.44 -7.77 8.91
CA THR A 104 -16.75 -7.56 7.51
C THR A 104 -15.52 -7.66 6.60
N ALA A 105 -14.33 -7.67 7.18
CA ALA A 105 -13.06 -7.59 6.48
C ALA A 105 -12.83 -6.24 5.78
N GLU A 106 -13.71 -5.28 5.96
CA GLU A 106 -13.50 -3.94 5.42
C GLU A 106 -12.23 -3.34 6.01
N THR A 107 -11.39 -2.80 5.15
CA THR A 107 -10.07 -2.32 5.54
C THR A 107 -9.92 -0.86 5.18
N ARG A 108 -9.43 -0.10 6.14
CA ARG A 108 -9.07 1.29 5.96
C ARG A 108 -7.55 1.41 6.01
N ALA A 109 -6.97 2.02 4.99
CA ALA A 109 -5.54 2.27 4.94
C ALA A 109 -5.27 3.73 5.28
N VAL A 110 -4.36 3.96 6.20
CA VAL A 110 -3.97 5.30 6.64
C VAL A 110 -2.47 5.44 6.45
N LEU A 111 -2.06 6.54 5.83
CA LEU A 111 -0.65 6.85 5.68
C LEU A 111 -0.07 7.26 7.03
N LEU A 112 1.02 6.60 7.41
CA LEU A 112 1.74 6.96 8.61
C LEU A 112 2.87 7.91 8.26
N SER A 113 2.95 9.02 8.95
CA SER A 113 4.09 9.92 8.82
C SER A 113 5.17 9.51 9.81
N GLU A 114 6.39 9.49 9.32
CA GLU A 114 7.54 9.20 10.17
C GLU A 114 8.20 10.49 10.64
#